data_158dbef83d8ade8174afd8fd19f65fc1
#
_entry.id   158dbef83d8ade8174afd8fd19f65fc1
#
_cell.length_a   1.000
_cell.length_b   1.000
_cell.length_c   1.000
_cell.angle_alpha   90.00
_cell.angle_beta   90.00
_cell.angle_gamma   90.00
#
_symmetry.space_group_name_H-M   'P 1'
#
loop_
_entity.id
_entity.type
_entity.pdbx_description
1 polymer ?
#
loop_
_entity_poly.entity_id
_entity_poly.type
_entity_poly.pdbx_seq_one_letter_code
_entity_poly.pdbx_strand_id
1 'polypeptide(L)'
;HGFQYWLRQTGIYLFGGILLGIIFLFMVLYFFPSPREKQLIKEKEGLESQMEMLNQQVDQMQIVMTDLQQRDDNLYRVLFGAEPIPLSIRQGTQRKIDYYEQLAKMTNSQMAGELALKVDMLEKEMYTQAKSYDAVLEMAKNQEIRMENIPAIQPVMNKDLKRVASGYGMRIDPIYHVRRFHQGMDFSAPIGTEVFATGNAKVEFAGWRQGYGNTVILDHGYGYKTLYAHLYKTLVKKGQRVRRSDIIALVGNTGKSTGPHLHYEVRLNGKPVDPRNYYFYDL
;
A
#
# COMPACT_ATOMS: atom_id res chain seq x y z
N HIS A 1 -45.34 -85.97 48.01
CA HIS A 1 -44.12 -85.79 47.18
C HIS A 1 -44.34 -85.04 45.82
N GLY A 2 -45.56 -85.11 45.23
CA GLY A 2 -45.85 -84.54 43.94
C GLY A 2 -45.93 -83.01 43.92
N PHE A 3 -46.43 -82.37 44.99
CA PHE A 3 -46.61 -80.92 45.07
C PHE A 3 -45.28 -80.14 45.13
N GLN A 4 -44.29 -80.59 45.87
CA GLN A 4 -42.96 -80.01 45.96
C GLN A 4 -42.18 -80.11 44.63
N TYR A 5 -42.37 -81.18 43.88
CA TYR A 5 -41.80 -81.38 42.56
C TYR A 5 -42.39 -80.36 41.54
N TRP A 6 -43.72 -80.21 41.55
CA TRP A 6 -44.42 -79.30 40.69
C TRP A 6 -44.06 -77.84 41.00
N LEU A 7 -43.95 -77.47 42.32
CA LEU A 7 -43.51 -76.10 42.73
C LEU A 7 -42.07 -75.78 42.27
N ARG A 8 -41.20 -76.75 42.30
CA ARG A 8 -39.81 -76.63 41.85
C ARG A 8 -39.72 -76.48 40.34
N GLN A 9 -40.50 -77.19 39.57
CA GLN A 9 -40.55 -77.08 38.13
C GLN A 9 -41.11 -75.72 37.68
N THR A 10 -42.22 -75.29 38.25
CA THR A 10 -42.80 -73.95 37.94
C THR A 10 -41.84 -72.82 38.32
N GLY A 11 -41.09 -72.93 39.42
CA GLY A 11 -40.07 -72.02 39.82
C GLY A 11 -38.93 -71.91 38.79
N ILE A 12 -38.48 -73.00 38.23
CA ILE A 12 -37.44 -73.08 37.19
C ILE A 12 -37.93 -72.41 35.89
N TYR A 13 -39.16 -72.68 35.45
CA TYR A 13 -39.71 -72.02 34.24
C TYR A 13 -39.97 -70.58 34.44
N LEU A 14 -40.41 -70.12 35.60
CA LEU A 14 -40.58 -68.70 35.93
C LEU A 14 -39.21 -67.95 35.93
N PHE A 15 -38.23 -68.58 36.59
CA PHE A 15 -36.87 -68.03 36.60
C PHE A 15 -36.26 -67.94 35.19
N GLY A 16 -36.40 -69.04 34.40
CA GLY A 16 -35.94 -69.06 32.99
C GLY A 16 -36.64 -68.02 32.11
N GLY A 17 -37.98 -67.85 32.30
CA GLY A 17 -38.74 -66.80 31.59
C GLY A 17 -38.32 -65.38 31.96
N ILE A 18 -38.08 -65.12 33.25
CA ILE A 18 -37.58 -63.82 33.70
C ILE A 18 -36.17 -63.54 33.14
N LEU A 19 -35.26 -64.51 33.16
CA LEU A 19 -33.90 -64.36 32.62
C LEU A 19 -33.94 -64.12 31.14
N LEU A 20 -34.74 -64.82 30.35
CA LEU A 20 -34.92 -64.54 28.91
C LEU A 20 -35.53 -63.18 28.65
N GLY A 21 -36.50 -62.72 29.46
CA GLY A 21 -37.10 -61.41 29.40
C GLY A 21 -36.07 -60.28 29.64
N ILE A 22 -35.17 -60.47 30.63
CA ILE A 22 -34.09 -59.55 30.91
C ILE A 22 -33.07 -59.48 29.73
N ILE A 23 -32.68 -60.62 29.19
CA ILE A 23 -31.77 -60.68 28.03
C ILE A 23 -32.40 -60.01 26.82
N PHE A 24 -33.71 -60.31 26.59
CA PHE A 24 -34.44 -59.64 25.49
C PHE A 24 -34.53 -58.09 25.69
N LEU A 25 -34.81 -57.63 26.91
CA LEU A 25 -34.84 -56.22 27.25
C LEU A 25 -33.46 -55.53 27.00
N PHE A 26 -32.38 -56.18 27.46
CA PHE A 26 -31.03 -55.70 27.18
C PHE A 26 -30.72 -55.66 25.68
N MET A 27 -31.15 -56.70 24.93
CA MET A 27 -31.00 -56.72 23.47
C MET A 27 -31.78 -55.59 22.79
N VAL A 28 -33.00 -55.30 23.20
CA VAL A 28 -33.81 -54.19 22.68
C VAL A 28 -33.19 -52.85 23.02
N LEU A 29 -32.75 -52.64 24.28
CA LEU A 29 -32.07 -51.39 24.68
C LEU A 29 -30.73 -51.17 23.97
N TYR A 30 -30.04 -52.26 23.63
CA TYR A 30 -28.75 -52.17 22.91
C TYR A 30 -28.93 -51.85 21.41
N PHE A 31 -29.90 -52.47 20.75
CA PHE A 31 -30.12 -52.34 19.31
C PHE A 31 -31.05 -51.18 18.91
N PHE A 32 -31.91 -50.73 19.83
CA PHE A 32 -32.89 -49.65 19.56
C PHE A 32 -32.57 -48.47 20.45
N PRO A 33 -31.87 -47.44 19.91
CA PRO A 33 -31.62 -46.23 20.68
C PRO A 33 -32.90 -45.55 21.12
N SER A 34 -32.91 -45.03 22.33
CA SER A 34 -34.06 -44.34 22.91
C SER A 34 -34.45 -43.10 22.06
N PRO A 35 -35.70 -42.62 22.12
CA PRO A 35 -36.09 -41.40 21.40
C PRO A 35 -35.18 -40.20 21.70
N ARG A 36 -34.68 -40.10 22.93
CA ARG A 36 -33.75 -39.05 23.38
C ARG A 36 -32.37 -39.19 22.73
N GLU A 37 -31.85 -40.43 22.63
CA GLU A 37 -30.58 -40.70 21.94
C GLU A 37 -30.67 -40.39 20.45
N LYS A 38 -31.78 -40.75 19.80
CA LYS A 38 -32.01 -40.38 18.38
C LYS A 38 -32.03 -38.87 18.18
N GLN A 39 -32.62 -38.11 19.10
CA GLN A 39 -32.65 -36.67 19.06
C GLN A 39 -31.24 -36.10 19.23
N LEU A 40 -30.47 -36.57 20.22
CA LEU A 40 -29.07 -36.14 20.45
C LEU A 40 -28.15 -36.45 19.26
N ILE A 41 -28.32 -37.63 18.64
CA ILE A 41 -27.57 -37.99 17.43
C ILE A 41 -27.89 -37.00 16.29
N LYS A 42 -29.17 -36.71 16.08
CA LYS A 42 -29.59 -35.76 15.04
C LYS A 42 -29.09 -34.34 15.31
N GLU A 43 -29.14 -33.90 16.58
CA GLU A 43 -28.58 -32.57 16.96
C GLU A 43 -27.05 -32.53 16.74
N LYS A 44 -26.34 -33.59 17.10
CA LYS A 44 -24.90 -33.73 16.86
C LYS A 44 -24.56 -33.66 15.37
N GLU A 45 -25.24 -34.47 14.54
CA GLU A 45 -25.05 -34.45 13.07
C GLU A 45 -25.35 -33.07 12.48
N GLY A 46 -26.38 -32.39 12.99
CA GLY A 46 -26.70 -31.03 12.60
C GLY A 46 -25.60 -30.02 12.94
N LEU A 47 -25.03 -30.11 14.15
CA LEU A 47 -23.92 -29.27 14.57
C LEU A 47 -22.64 -29.56 13.78
N GLU A 48 -22.33 -30.80 13.53
CA GLU A 48 -21.17 -31.21 12.72
C GLU A 48 -21.29 -30.66 11.29
N SER A 49 -22.48 -30.75 10.68
CA SER A 49 -22.74 -30.16 9.35
C SER A 49 -22.62 -28.65 9.34
N GLN A 50 -23.08 -27.94 10.38
CA GLN A 50 -22.92 -26.50 10.52
C GLN A 50 -21.45 -26.11 10.66
N MET A 51 -20.67 -26.84 11.46
CA MET A 51 -19.24 -26.61 11.61
C MET A 51 -18.48 -26.84 10.31
N GLU A 52 -18.83 -27.87 9.55
CA GLU A 52 -18.24 -28.13 8.23
C GLU A 52 -18.50 -26.95 7.27
N MET A 53 -19.74 -26.46 7.24
CA MET A 53 -20.10 -25.28 6.43
C MET A 53 -19.31 -24.03 6.85
N LEU A 54 -19.16 -23.77 8.15
CA LEU A 54 -18.37 -22.65 8.67
C LEU A 54 -16.89 -22.80 8.30
N ASN A 55 -16.34 -24.02 8.39
CA ASN A 55 -14.95 -24.26 7.99
C ASN A 55 -14.73 -23.96 6.51
N GLN A 56 -15.64 -24.37 5.63
CA GLN A 56 -15.58 -24.05 4.19
C GLN A 56 -15.66 -22.52 3.94
N GLN A 57 -16.49 -21.79 4.69
CA GLN A 57 -16.57 -20.34 4.58
C GLN A 57 -15.26 -19.67 5.00
N VAL A 58 -14.64 -20.11 6.10
CA VAL A 58 -13.35 -19.61 6.56
C VAL A 58 -12.24 -19.90 5.56
N ASP A 59 -12.22 -21.08 4.96
CA ASP A 59 -11.26 -21.44 3.91
C ASP A 59 -11.42 -20.55 2.67
N GLN A 60 -12.65 -20.22 2.27
CA GLN A 60 -12.91 -19.26 1.19
C GLN A 60 -12.41 -17.85 1.54
N MET A 61 -12.63 -17.38 2.77
CA MET A 61 -12.10 -16.10 3.24
C MET A 61 -10.57 -16.07 3.23
N GLN A 62 -9.92 -17.18 3.57
CA GLN A 62 -8.46 -17.32 3.52
C GLN A 62 -7.92 -17.21 2.09
N ILE A 63 -8.61 -17.79 1.10
CA ILE A 63 -8.25 -17.65 -0.31
C ILE A 63 -8.31 -16.18 -0.75
N VAL A 64 -9.40 -15.47 -0.41
CA VAL A 64 -9.56 -14.05 -0.72
C VAL A 64 -8.47 -13.21 -0.04
N MET A 65 -8.16 -13.50 1.23
CA MET A 65 -7.09 -12.81 1.97
C MET A 65 -5.73 -13.01 1.31
N THR A 66 -5.42 -14.22 0.87
CA THR A 66 -4.17 -14.52 0.15
C THR A 66 -4.06 -13.73 -1.16
N ASP A 67 -5.15 -13.61 -1.94
CA ASP A 67 -5.19 -12.80 -3.16
C ASP A 67 -4.94 -11.29 -2.84
N LEU A 68 -5.58 -10.77 -1.80
CA LEU A 68 -5.37 -9.39 -1.36
C LEU A 68 -3.92 -9.13 -0.92
N GLN A 69 -3.30 -10.08 -0.21
CA GLN A 69 -1.90 -10.01 0.20
C GLN A 69 -0.95 -10.03 -1.01
N GLN A 70 -1.22 -10.89 -2.00
CA GLN A 70 -0.42 -10.94 -3.23
C GLN A 70 -0.52 -9.65 -4.05
N ARG A 71 -1.70 -9.04 -4.13
CA ARG A 71 -1.89 -7.74 -4.80
C ARG A 71 -1.16 -6.63 -4.06
N ASP A 72 -1.20 -6.62 -2.74
CA ASP A 72 -0.48 -5.65 -1.92
C ASP A 72 1.03 -5.74 -2.16
N ASP A 73 1.59 -6.94 -2.07
CA ASP A 73 3.04 -7.16 -2.18
C ASP A 73 3.56 -7.00 -3.62
N ASN A 74 2.84 -7.51 -4.63
CA ASN A 74 3.33 -7.56 -6.01
C ASN A 74 2.91 -6.37 -6.88
N LEU A 75 1.88 -5.63 -6.51
CA LEU A 75 1.39 -4.49 -7.27
C LEU A 75 1.57 -3.18 -6.52
N TYR A 76 0.87 -3.00 -5.38
CA TYR A 76 0.83 -1.70 -4.71
C TYR A 76 2.18 -1.30 -4.12
N ARG A 77 2.85 -2.20 -3.41
CA ARG A 77 4.16 -1.91 -2.80
C ARG A 77 5.26 -1.73 -3.84
N VAL A 78 5.26 -2.54 -4.89
CA VAL A 78 6.20 -2.39 -6.01
C VAL A 78 6.03 -1.04 -6.71
N LEU A 79 4.79 -0.59 -6.95
CA LEU A 79 4.50 0.71 -7.59
C LEU A 79 5.09 1.89 -6.80
N PHE A 80 5.11 1.81 -5.47
CA PHE A 80 5.65 2.84 -4.59
C PHE A 80 7.09 2.57 -4.10
N GLY A 81 7.73 1.50 -4.59
CA GLY A 81 9.09 1.11 -4.19
C GLY A 81 9.21 0.68 -2.72
N ALA A 82 8.14 0.13 -2.15
CA ALA A 82 8.12 -0.39 -0.79
C ALA A 82 8.36 -1.90 -0.75
N GLU A 83 8.96 -2.39 0.34
CA GLU A 83 9.19 -3.82 0.55
C GLU A 83 7.91 -4.56 0.95
N PRO A 84 7.75 -5.84 0.56
CA PRO A 84 6.65 -6.70 1.01
C PRO A 84 6.60 -6.84 2.54
N ILE A 85 5.39 -7.05 3.08
CA ILE A 85 5.24 -7.30 4.53
C ILE A 85 5.71 -8.74 4.83
N PRO A 86 6.69 -8.93 5.75
CA PRO A 86 7.16 -10.25 6.12
C PRO A 86 6.04 -11.15 6.64
N LEU A 87 6.04 -12.43 6.26
CA LEU A 87 5.05 -13.42 6.69
C LEU A 87 4.96 -13.54 8.22
N SER A 88 6.08 -13.38 8.94
CA SER A 88 6.10 -13.39 10.41
C SER A 88 5.25 -12.32 11.06
N ILE A 89 5.03 -11.19 10.37
CA ILE A 89 4.13 -10.12 10.85
C ILE A 89 2.68 -10.48 10.54
N ARG A 90 2.40 -11.13 9.40
CA ARG A 90 1.05 -11.53 8.98
C ARG A 90 0.52 -12.70 9.81
N GLN A 91 1.36 -13.69 10.08
CA GLN A 91 0.99 -14.90 10.80
C GLN A 91 1.09 -14.74 12.32
N GLY A 92 0.27 -15.48 13.07
CA GLY A 92 0.26 -15.49 14.53
C GLY A 92 1.57 -16.02 15.15
N THR A 93 1.70 -15.88 16.46
CA THR A 93 2.79 -16.48 17.23
C THR A 93 2.44 -17.92 17.63
N GLN A 94 3.45 -18.79 17.74
CA GLN A 94 3.32 -20.20 18.17
C GLN A 94 2.48 -20.38 19.45
N ARG A 95 2.54 -19.42 20.39
CA ARG A 95 1.76 -19.46 21.64
C ARG A 95 0.25 -19.59 21.43
N LYS A 96 -0.29 -18.99 20.37
CA LYS A 96 -1.73 -19.09 20.09
C LYS A 96 -2.09 -20.46 19.55
N ILE A 97 -1.25 -21.08 18.73
CA ILE A 97 -1.45 -22.45 18.24
C ILE A 97 -1.55 -23.41 19.41
N ASP A 98 -0.58 -23.36 20.35
CA ASP A 98 -0.56 -24.22 21.54
C ASP A 98 -1.83 -24.06 22.40
N TYR A 99 -2.36 -22.82 22.54
CA TYR A 99 -3.59 -22.54 23.26
C TYR A 99 -4.82 -23.20 22.61
N TYR A 100 -4.98 -23.09 21.29
CA TYR A 100 -6.12 -23.70 20.59
C TYR A 100 -6.04 -25.21 20.53
N GLU A 101 -4.85 -25.80 20.45
CA GLU A 101 -4.66 -27.24 20.59
C GLU A 101 -5.08 -27.75 21.99
N GLN A 102 -4.77 -27.01 23.06
CA GLN A 102 -5.24 -27.33 24.40
C GLN A 102 -6.77 -27.21 24.50
N LEU A 103 -7.35 -26.16 23.93
CA LEU A 103 -8.81 -25.96 23.92
C LEU A 103 -9.52 -27.11 23.20
N ALA A 104 -9.00 -27.54 22.05
CA ALA A 104 -9.54 -28.66 21.28
C ALA A 104 -9.57 -29.98 22.12
N LYS A 105 -8.51 -30.25 22.90
CA LYS A 105 -8.44 -31.38 23.80
C LYS A 105 -9.44 -31.30 24.94
N MET A 106 -9.66 -30.10 25.50
CA MET A 106 -10.61 -29.89 26.62
C MET A 106 -12.06 -30.02 26.20
N THR A 107 -12.41 -29.64 24.98
CA THR A 107 -13.79 -29.65 24.47
C THR A 107 -14.20 -30.93 23.78
N ASN A 108 -13.30 -31.92 23.67
CA ASN A 108 -13.48 -33.15 22.87
C ASN A 108 -13.92 -32.88 21.41
N SER A 109 -13.71 -31.68 20.91
CA SER A 109 -14.05 -31.27 19.55
C SER A 109 -12.83 -30.66 18.87
N GLN A 110 -12.04 -31.50 18.24
CA GLN A 110 -10.86 -31.09 17.50
C GLN A 110 -11.22 -30.07 16.39
N MET A 111 -12.34 -30.32 15.69
CA MET A 111 -12.85 -29.45 14.64
C MET A 111 -13.16 -28.02 15.14
N ALA A 112 -13.73 -27.89 16.34
CA ALA A 112 -14.01 -26.57 16.93
C ALA A 112 -12.73 -25.79 17.27
N GLY A 113 -11.70 -26.51 17.80
CA GLY A 113 -10.40 -25.91 18.09
C GLY A 113 -9.67 -25.43 16.83
N GLU A 114 -9.65 -26.25 15.79
CA GLU A 114 -9.04 -25.91 14.50
C GLU A 114 -9.75 -24.71 13.83
N LEU A 115 -11.08 -24.70 13.84
CA LEU A 115 -11.86 -23.59 13.29
C LEU A 115 -11.60 -22.28 14.05
N ALA A 116 -11.57 -22.33 15.38
CA ALA A 116 -11.27 -21.15 16.20
C ALA A 116 -9.86 -20.61 15.93
N LEU A 117 -8.86 -21.48 15.74
CA LEU A 117 -7.51 -21.09 15.35
C LEU A 117 -7.49 -20.40 13.99
N LYS A 118 -8.16 -20.99 12.98
CA LYS A 118 -8.25 -20.40 11.63
C LYS A 118 -8.88 -19.00 11.66
N VAL A 119 -9.95 -18.81 12.43
CA VAL A 119 -10.64 -17.51 12.58
C VAL A 119 -9.72 -16.49 13.22
N ASP A 120 -9.00 -16.83 14.29
CA ASP A 120 -8.05 -15.92 14.95
C ASP A 120 -6.88 -15.52 14.03
N MET A 121 -6.36 -16.46 13.25
CA MET A 121 -5.32 -16.18 12.26
C MET A 121 -5.84 -15.24 11.17
N LEU A 122 -7.02 -15.50 10.65
CA LEU A 122 -7.66 -14.68 9.63
C LEU A 122 -7.93 -13.25 10.14
N GLU A 123 -8.42 -13.10 11.38
CA GLU A 123 -8.62 -11.80 12.02
C GLU A 123 -7.32 -10.99 12.06
N LYS A 124 -6.22 -11.62 12.46
CA LYS A 124 -4.92 -10.97 12.50
C LYS A 124 -4.41 -10.59 11.11
N GLU A 125 -4.58 -11.47 10.12
CA GLU A 125 -4.18 -11.18 8.74
C GLU A 125 -5.00 -10.02 8.17
N MET A 126 -6.31 -9.98 8.42
CA MET A 126 -7.20 -8.86 8.04
C MET A 126 -6.76 -7.54 8.67
N TYR A 127 -6.45 -7.53 9.96
CA TYR A 127 -5.95 -6.34 10.65
C TYR A 127 -4.63 -5.85 10.03
N THR A 128 -3.69 -6.78 9.79
CA THR A 128 -2.40 -6.47 9.17
C THR A 128 -2.59 -5.91 7.75
N GLN A 129 -3.52 -6.49 6.98
CA GLN A 129 -3.83 -6.03 5.63
C GLN A 129 -4.49 -4.65 5.62
N ALA A 130 -5.39 -4.36 6.57
CA ALA A 130 -5.97 -3.04 6.73
C ALA A 130 -4.89 -1.98 7.01
N LYS A 131 -3.94 -2.28 7.90
CA LYS A 131 -2.79 -1.41 8.17
C LYS A 131 -1.86 -1.23 6.97
N SER A 132 -1.70 -2.28 6.16
CA SER A 132 -0.96 -2.18 4.91
C SER A 132 -1.62 -1.20 3.94
N TYR A 133 -2.93 -1.25 3.78
CA TYR A 133 -3.65 -0.32 2.91
C TYR A 133 -3.58 1.13 3.39
N ASP A 134 -3.63 1.38 4.72
CA ASP A 134 -3.38 2.71 5.26
C ASP A 134 -2.00 3.23 4.82
N ALA A 135 -0.96 2.39 4.90
CA ALA A 135 0.39 2.74 4.47
C ALA A 135 0.48 2.98 2.95
N VAL A 136 -0.16 2.15 2.13
CA VAL A 136 -0.22 2.32 0.67
C VAL A 136 -0.93 3.63 0.31
N LEU A 137 -2.02 3.98 0.99
CA LEU A 137 -2.73 5.24 0.77
C LEU A 137 -1.84 6.45 1.07
N GLU A 138 -1.08 6.40 2.17
CA GLU A 138 -0.12 7.47 2.50
C GLU A 138 1.02 7.56 1.47
N MET A 139 1.52 6.43 0.96
CA MET A 139 2.50 6.42 -0.12
C MET A 139 1.95 7.04 -1.40
N ALA A 140 0.70 6.74 -1.76
CA ALA A 140 0.02 7.31 -2.93
C ALA A 140 -0.14 8.83 -2.81
N LYS A 141 -0.61 9.33 -1.67
CA LYS A 141 -0.71 10.78 -1.39
C LYS A 141 0.64 11.47 -1.48
N ASN A 142 1.68 10.87 -0.89
CA ASN A 142 3.03 11.40 -0.94
C ASN A 142 3.58 11.43 -2.36
N GLN A 143 3.25 10.44 -3.18
CA GLN A 143 3.64 10.41 -4.59
C GLN A 143 2.92 11.50 -5.40
N GLU A 144 1.64 11.74 -5.17
CA GLU A 144 0.88 12.83 -5.79
C GLU A 144 1.51 14.20 -5.47
N ILE A 145 1.76 14.47 -4.17
CA ILE A 145 2.43 15.70 -3.72
C ILE A 145 3.83 15.83 -4.37
N ARG A 146 4.57 14.74 -4.43
CA ARG A 146 5.88 14.72 -5.08
C ARG A 146 5.80 15.09 -6.56
N MET A 147 4.81 14.52 -7.29
CA MET A 147 4.62 14.81 -8.71
C MET A 147 4.20 16.27 -8.97
N GLU A 148 3.44 16.90 -8.07
CA GLU A 148 3.14 18.34 -8.16
C GLU A 148 4.38 19.20 -7.94
N ASN A 149 5.31 18.77 -7.12
CA ASN A 149 6.50 19.51 -6.76
C ASN A 149 7.64 19.37 -7.78
N ILE A 150 7.79 18.21 -8.42
CA ILE A 150 8.83 17.99 -9.44
C ILE A 150 8.64 18.98 -10.59
N PRO A 151 9.72 19.65 -11.08
CA PRO A 151 9.66 20.49 -12.27
C PRO A 151 9.14 19.68 -13.47
N ALA A 152 8.02 20.08 -14.09
CA ALA A 152 7.38 19.26 -15.13
C ALA A 152 6.87 20.09 -16.33
N ILE A 153 7.01 21.40 -16.32
CA ILE A 153 6.61 22.29 -17.41
C ILE A 153 7.77 23.17 -17.85
N GLN A 154 7.66 23.74 -19.06
CA GLN A 154 8.61 24.72 -19.52
C GLN A 154 8.47 26.05 -18.72
N PRO A 155 9.59 26.72 -18.43
CA PRO A 155 9.58 27.97 -17.66
C PRO A 155 9.06 29.19 -18.45
N VAL A 156 8.91 29.08 -19.76
CA VAL A 156 8.36 30.11 -20.68
C VAL A 156 7.35 29.41 -21.59
N MET A 157 6.22 30.07 -21.89
CA MET A 157 5.20 29.49 -22.79
C MET A 157 5.74 29.35 -24.22
N ASN A 158 5.36 28.26 -24.92
CA ASN A 158 5.79 27.99 -26.31
C ASN A 158 5.47 29.08 -27.28
N LYS A 159 4.32 29.77 -27.16
CA LYS A 159 3.94 30.92 -28.01
C LYS A 159 4.92 32.10 -27.93
N ASP A 160 5.58 32.27 -26.79
CA ASP A 160 6.53 33.33 -26.50
C ASP A 160 7.98 32.89 -26.76
N LEU A 161 8.19 31.59 -26.97
CA LEU A 161 9.49 31.00 -27.18
C LEU A 161 9.93 31.13 -28.65
N LYS A 162 10.90 31.96 -28.91
CA LYS A 162 11.47 32.13 -30.26
C LYS A 162 12.33 30.92 -30.63
N ARG A 163 13.15 30.44 -29.71
CA ARG A 163 14.03 29.29 -29.86
C ARG A 163 14.69 28.92 -28.53
N VAL A 164 15.14 27.69 -28.40
CA VAL A 164 16.16 27.31 -27.41
C VAL A 164 17.49 27.84 -27.90
N ALA A 165 18.00 28.92 -27.27
CA ALA A 165 19.21 29.56 -27.69
C ALA A 165 20.46 28.73 -27.42
N SER A 166 20.46 27.97 -26.31
CA SER A 166 21.54 27.06 -25.96
C SER A 166 21.09 25.96 -25.02
N GLY A 167 21.56 24.72 -25.27
CA GLY A 167 21.26 23.55 -24.46
C GLY A 167 22.22 23.37 -23.28
N TYR A 168 21.87 22.39 -22.42
CA TYR A 168 22.68 21.88 -21.33
C TYR A 168 23.91 21.13 -21.86
N GLY A 169 25.06 21.25 -21.19
CA GLY A 169 26.26 20.47 -21.50
C GLY A 169 27.48 21.28 -21.93
N MET A 170 28.49 20.60 -22.46
CA MET A 170 29.73 21.27 -22.92
C MET A 170 29.49 22.09 -24.19
N ARG A 171 29.80 23.38 -24.13
CA ARG A 171 29.70 24.30 -25.28
C ARG A 171 30.83 25.33 -25.27
N ILE A 172 31.02 26.05 -26.38
CA ILE A 172 31.87 27.24 -26.41
C ILE A 172 31.09 28.38 -25.73
N ASP A 173 31.67 28.94 -24.66
CA ASP A 173 31.09 30.08 -23.95
C ASP A 173 31.11 31.27 -24.91
N PRO A 174 29.94 31.93 -25.17
CA PRO A 174 29.85 33.03 -26.15
C PRO A 174 30.59 34.30 -25.75
N ILE A 175 30.97 34.44 -24.48
CA ILE A 175 31.66 35.60 -23.95
C ILE A 175 33.18 35.38 -23.87
N TYR A 176 33.60 34.19 -23.39
CA TYR A 176 35.02 33.88 -23.17
C TYR A 176 35.66 33.11 -24.32
N HIS A 177 34.85 32.61 -25.29
CA HIS A 177 35.30 31.78 -26.41
C HIS A 177 36.10 30.50 -26.03
N VAL A 178 35.85 29.99 -24.80
CA VAL A 178 36.46 28.73 -24.30
C VAL A 178 35.38 27.68 -24.09
N ARG A 179 35.79 26.42 -24.14
CA ARG A 179 34.88 25.29 -23.81
C ARG A 179 34.51 25.32 -22.33
N ARG A 180 33.22 25.42 -22.05
CA ARG A 180 32.68 25.49 -20.71
C ARG A 180 31.40 24.67 -20.60
N PHE A 181 31.19 24.10 -19.42
CA PHE A 181 29.95 23.36 -19.12
C PHE A 181 28.82 24.34 -18.82
N HIS A 182 27.75 24.24 -19.58
CA HIS A 182 26.51 25.02 -19.39
C HIS A 182 25.57 24.24 -18.45
N GLN A 183 25.32 24.79 -17.26
CA GLN A 183 24.57 24.11 -16.18
C GLN A 183 23.06 24.13 -16.38
N GLY A 184 22.54 24.74 -17.44
CA GLY A 184 21.13 24.88 -17.70
C GLY A 184 20.80 24.97 -19.18
N MET A 185 19.65 25.57 -19.48
CA MET A 185 19.19 25.88 -20.82
C MET A 185 18.86 27.37 -20.93
N ASP A 186 19.13 27.93 -22.12
CA ASP A 186 18.82 29.34 -22.43
C ASP A 186 17.61 29.38 -23.38
N PHE A 187 16.53 30.01 -22.92
CA PHE A 187 15.29 30.22 -23.67
C PHE A 187 15.23 31.65 -24.20
N SER A 188 15.36 31.83 -25.52
CA SER A 188 15.32 33.14 -26.18
C SER A 188 13.88 33.66 -26.23
N ALA A 189 13.58 34.71 -25.48
CA ALA A 189 12.28 35.35 -25.43
C ALA A 189 12.43 36.87 -25.26
N PRO A 190 11.43 37.69 -25.65
CA PRO A 190 11.45 39.16 -25.46
C PRO A 190 11.57 39.53 -23.97
N ILE A 191 12.18 40.70 -23.71
CA ILE A 191 12.18 41.27 -22.35
C ILE A 191 10.72 41.50 -21.92
N GLY A 192 10.38 41.11 -20.67
CA GLY A 192 9.04 41.23 -20.12
C GLY A 192 8.16 39.99 -20.33
N THR A 193 8.63 38.98 -21.09
CA THR A 193 7.92 37.67 -21.18
C THR A 193 7.79 37.07 -19.81
N GLU A 194 6.63 36.50 -19.50
CA GLU A 194 6.34 35.84 -18.22
C GLU A 194 7.18 34.58 -18.03
N VAL A 195 7.69 34.41 -16.81
CA VAL A 195 8.44 33.25 -16.37
C VAL A 195 7.63 32.51 -15.30
N PHE A 196 7.40 31.20 -15.50
CA PHE A 196 6.55 30.40 -14.68
C PHE A 196 7.35 29.47 -13.74
N ALA A 197 6.82 29.24 -12.55
CA ALA A 197 7.29 28.17 -11.68
C ALA A 197 7.02 26.81 -12.33
N THR A 198 8.05 25.98 -12.47
CA THR A 198 7.96 24.69 -13.18
C THR A 198 7.39 23.56 -12.34
N GLY A 199 7.24 23.74 -11.03
CA GLY A 199 6.62 22.86 -10.05
C GLY A 199 6.23 23.65 -8.81
N ASN A 200 5.42 23.05 -7.92
CA ASN A 200 5.16 23.65 -6.60
C ASN A 200 6.46 23.79 -5.82
N ALA A 201 6.65 24.93 -5.16
CA ALA A 201 7.91 25.21 -4.48
C ALA A 201 7.80 26.28 -3.39
N LYS A 202 8.86 26.41 -2.60
CA LYS A 202 9.13 27.58 -1.78
C LYS A 202 10.27 28.38 -2.38
N VAL A 203 10.10 29.69 -2.44
CA VAL A 203 11.16 30.59 -2.92
C VAL A 203 12.31 30.61 -1.93
N GLU A 204 13.45 30.03 -2.32
CA GLU A 204 14.68 30.03 -1.53
C GLU A 204 15.44 31.36 -1.66
N PHE A 205 15.45 31.92 -2.86
CA PHE A 205 16.14 33.17 -3.17
C PHE A 205 15.39 33.96 -4.22
N ALA A 206 15.34 35.29 -4.05
CA ALA A 206 14.88 36.25 -5.09
C ALA A 206 15.69 37.54 -4.94
N GLY A 207 16.48 37.88 -5.95
CA GLY A 207 17.35 39.08 -5.91
C GLY A 207 18.52 39.00 -6.89
N TRP A 208 19.51 39.87 -6.67
CA TRP A 208 20.71 39.96 -7.51
C TRP A 208 21.74 38.91 -7.14
N ARG A 209 22.28 38.20 -8.13
CA ARG A 209 23.37 37.22 -7.99
C ARG A 209 24.46 37.45 -9.01
N GLN A 210 25.73 37.49 -8.56
CA GLN A 210 26.87 37.74 -9.44
C GLN A 210 26.90 36.72 -10.59
N GLY A 211 27.05 37.22 -11.82
CA GLY A 211 27.01 36.46 -13.06
C GLY A 211 25.60 36.17 -13.59
N TYR A 212 24.66 35.85 -12.72
CA TYR A 212 23.27 35.49 -13.10
C TYR A 212 22.32 36.67 -13.21
N GLY A 213 22.70 37.86 -12.67
CA GLY A 213 21.81 39.02 -12.64
C GLY A 213 20.65 38.83 -11.65
N ASN A 214 19.50 39.39 -11.95
CA ASN A 214 18.28 39.11 -11.17
C ASN A 214 17.92 37.66 -11.30
N THR A 215 17.75 36.99 -10.17
CA THR A 215 17.64 35.52 -10.06
C THR A 215 16.54 35.14 -9.09
N VAL A 216 15.78 34.13 -9.46
CA VAL A 216 14.88 33.40 -8.56
C VAL A 216 15.40 31.95 -8.41
N ILE A 217 15.42 31.42 -7.19
CA ILE A 217 15.69 30.02 -6.92
C ILE A 217 14.49 29.48 -6.17
N LEU A 218 13.93 28.38 -6.68
CA LEU A 218 12.81 27.65 -6.08
C LEU A 218 13.32 26.34 -5.49
N ASP A 219 12.90 26.04 -4.27
CA ASP A 219 13.10 24.75 -3.61
C ASP A 219 11.78 23.96 -3.68
N HIS A 220 11.78 22.89 -4.44
CA HIS A 220 10.63 22.01 -4.69
C HIS A 220 10.50 20.89 -3.64
N GLY A 221 11.49 20.76 -2.72
CA GLY A 221 11.64 19.58 -1.90
C GLY A 221 12.19 18.39 -2.69
N TYR A 222 12.26 17.23 -2.06
CA TYR A 222 12.74 15.97 -2.67
C TYR A 222 14.10 16.07 -3.38
N GLY A 223 14.95 17.04 -2.96
CA GLY A 223 16.25 17.32 -3.56
C GLY A 223 16.22 18.15 -4.83
N TYR A 224 15.04 18.57 -5.33
CA TYR A 224 14.91 19.38 -6.53
C TYR A 224 14.96 20.89 -6.23
N LYS A 225 15.77 21.60 -6.99
CA LYS A 225 15.78 23.07 -7.04
C LYS A 225 15.79 23.53 -8.49
N THR A 226 15.14 24.65 -8.77
CA THR A 226 15.21 25.33 -10.08
C THR A 226 15.75 26.72 -9.90
N LEU A 227 16.54 27.19 -10.89
CA LEU A 227 17.15 28.52 -10.95
C LEU A 227 16.71 29.22 -12.24
N TYR A 228 16.25 30.44 -12.08
CA TYR A 228 15.80 31.34 -13.17
C TYR A 228 16.66 32.57 -13.12
N ALA A 229 17.40 32.87 -14.18
CA ALA A 229 18.37 33.99 -14.21
C ALA A 229 18.21 34.93 -15.41
N HIS A 230 19.00 35.98 -15.40
CA HIS A 230 18.98 37.08 -16.35
C HIS A 230 17.65 37.83 -16.40
N LEU A 231 16.87 37.76 -15.28
CA LEU A 231 15.51 38.31 -15.19
C LEU A 231 15.53 39.84 -15.24
N TYR A 232 14.49 40.41 -15.88
CA TYR A 232 14.21 41.84 -15.82
C TYR A 232 13.70 42.24 -14.43
N LYS A 233 12.72 41.46 -13.91
CA LYS A 233 12.10 41.72 -12.62
C LYS A 233 11.68 40.39 -11.95
N THR A 234 11.92 40.28 -10.66
CA THR A 234 11.36 39.20 -9.80
C THR A 234 10.00 39.66 -9.27
N LEU A 235 9.00 38.77 -9.32
CA LEU A 235 7.63 39.03 -8.85
C LEU A 235 7.29 38.32 -7.53
N VAL A 236 8.23 37.58 -7.00
CA VAL A 236 8.10 36.77 -5.77
C VAL A 236 9.18 37.17 -4.75
N LYS A 237 8.97 36.79 -3.48
CA LYS A 237 9.86 37.10 -2.34
C LYS A 237 10.38 35.80 -1.71
N LYS A 238 11.59 35.86 -1.14
CA LYS A 238 12.15 34.74 -0.35
C LYS A 238 11.14 34.28 0.73
N GLY A 239 10.93 32.97 0.82
CA GLY A 239 10.01 32.31 1.76
C GLY A 239 8.58 32.17 1.23
N GLN A 240 8.20 32.84 0.15
CA GLN A 240 6.90 32.72 -0.51
C GLN A 240 6.71 31.29 -1.05
N ARG A 241 5.50 30.72 -0.93
CA ARG A 241 5.10 29.48 -1.61
C ARG A 241 4.51 29.83 -2.97
N VAL A 242 4.88 29.09 -3.98
CA VAL A 242 4.37 29.21 -5.36
C VAL A 242 3.89 27.85 -5.83
N ARG A 243 2.86 27.85 -6.69
CA ARG A 243 2.35 26.66 -7.36
C ARG A 243 2.94 26.56 -8.76
N ARG A 244 2.92 25.35 -9.33
CA ARG A 244 3.24 25.15 -10.75
C ARG A 244 2.39 26.11 -11.60
N SER A 245 2.99 26.72 -12.61
CA SER A 245 2.40 27.73 -13.49
C SER A 245 2.17 29.13 -12.87
N ASP A 246 2.52 29.36 -11.61
CA ASP A 246 2.52 30.74 -11.09
C ASP A 246 3.59 31.57 -11.79
N ILE A 247 3.24 32.83 -12.10
CA ILE A 247 4.20 33.80 -12.67
C ILE A 247 5.14 34.26 -11.56
N ILE A 248 6.43 33.99 -11.70
CA ILE A 248 7.45 34.28 -10.68
C ILE A 248 8.39 35.41 -11.06
N ALA A 249 8.52 35.70 -12.35
CA ALA A 249 9.45 36.71 -12.86
C ALA A 249 9.11 37.12 -14.30
N LEU A 250 9.88 38.08 -14.83
CA LEU A 250 9.85 38.49 -16.22
C LEU A 250 11.24 38.29 -16.85
N VAL A 251 11.28 37.77 -18.09
CA VAL A 251 12.52 37.62 -18.88
C VAL A 251 13.22 38.96 -19.04
N GLY A 252 14.55 38.94 -18.97
CA GLY A 252 15.38 40.14 -19.10
C GLY A 252 16.66 39.89 -19.85
N ASN A 253 17.66 40.75 -19.53
CA ASN A 253 19.01 40.70 -20.07
C ASN A 253 20.01 41.20 -19.00
N THR A 254 19.78 40.83 -17.73
CA THR A 254 20.61 41.31 -16.60
C THR A 254 21.76 40.32 -16.30
N GLY A 255 22.80 40.88 -15.63
CA GLY A 255 23.99 40.06 -15.31
C GLY A 255 24.84 39.78 -16.55
N LYS A 256 25.38 38.58 -16.64
CA LYS A 256 26.28 38.15 -17.71
C LYS A 256 25.46 37.49 -18.84
N SER A 257 24.95 38.31 -19.75
CA SER A 257 24.08 37.92 -20.85
C SER A 257 24.47 38.63 -22.14
N THR A 258 24.35 37.93 -23.26
CA THR A 258 24.64 38.46 -24.61
C THR A 258 23.41 38.98 -25.35
N GLY A 259 22.23 38.78 -24.79
CA GLY A 259 20.94 39.20 -25.36
C GLY A 259 19.76 38.74 -24.54
N PRO A 260 18.54 39.19 -24.82
CA PRO A 260 17.35 38.80 -24.05
C PRO A 260 17.10 37.30 -24.07
N HIS A 261 17.16 36.67 -22.90
CA HIS A 261 16.84 35.25 -22.70
C HIS A 261 16.60 34.93 -21.22
N LEU A 262 15.96 33.80 -20.95
CA LEU A 262 15.90 33.15 -19.63
C LEU A 262 16.97 32.07 -19.58
N HIS A 263 17.87 32.15 -18.61
CA HIS A 263 18.70 31.01 -18.23
C HIS A 263 17.98 30.19 -17.15
N TYR A 264 17.77 28.90 -17.40
CA TYR A 264 17.02 27.99 -16.54
C TYR A 264 17.85 26.76 -16.20
N GLU A 265 17.96 26.47 -14.90
CA GLU A 265 18.64 25.26 -14.40
C GLU A 265 17.67 24.40 -13.59
N VAL A 266 17.79 23.06 -13.73
CA VAL A 266 17.26 22.09 -12.79
C VAL A 266 18.42 21.46 -12.04
N ARG A 267 18.31 21.37 -10.73
CA ARG A 267 19.31 20.75 -9.87
C ARG A 267 18.66 19.65 -9.03
N LEU A 268 19.31 18.49 -9.01
CA LEU A 268 18.92 17.37 -8.16
C LEU A 268 20.05 17.10 -7.17
N ASN A 269 19.75 17.16 -5.87
CA ASN A 269 20.73 16.99 -4.78
C ASN A 269 21.96 17.90 -4.95
N GLY A 270 21.70 19.17 -5.35
CA GLY A 270 22.73 20.21 -5.56
C GLY A 270 23.50 20.11 -6.88
N LYS A 271 23.35 19.06 -7.66
CA LYS A 271 24.02 18.89 -8.96
C LYS A 271 23.09 19.35 -10.11
N PRO A 272 23.59 20.12 -11.10
CA PRO A 272 22.81 20.46 -12.28
C PRO A 272 22.54 19.20 -13.11
N VAL A 273 21.31 19.11 -13.61
CA VAL A 273 20.84 18.02 -14.48
C VAL A 273 20.21 18.61 -15.73
N ASP A 274 20.11 17.83 -16.81
CA ASP A 274 19.55 18.29 -18.07
C ASP A 274 18.05 18.63 -17.91
N PRO A 275 17.64 19.90 -18.07
CA PRO A 275 16.24 20.31 -17.92
C PRO A 275 15.28 19.62 -18.90
N ARG A 276 15.77 19.14 -20.06
CA ARG A 276 14.93 18.44 -21.05
C ARG A 276 14.29 17.16 -20.53
N ASN A 277 14.85 16.58 -19.50
CA ASN A 277 14.31 15.36 -18.88
C ASN A 277 13.08 15.62 -17.98
N TYR A 278 12.71 16.89 -17.77
CA TYR A 278 11.70 17.31 -16.79
C TYR A 278 10.48 18.00 -17.38
N TYR A 279 10.41 18.19 -18.68
CA TYR A 279 9.21 18.72 -19.33
C TYR A 279 8.95 18.01 -20.65
N PHE A 280 7.69 17.74 -20.91
CA PHE A 280 7.28 17.22 -22.21
C PHE A 280 7.30 18.36 -23.22
N TYR A 281 7.91 18.13 -24.39
CA TYR A 281 7.61 18.95 -25.55
C TYR A 281 6.15 18.63 -25.91
N ASP A 282 5.27 19.63 -25.92
CA ASP A 282 3.97 19.48 -26.56
C ASP A 282 4.21 19.00 -27.99
N LEU A 283 3.72 17.80 -28.29
CA LEU A 283 3.75 17.20 -29.61
C LEU A 283 2.82 17.94 -30.55
#